data_160e9d1ca85522089236f99469d0067b
#
_entry.id   160e9d1ca85522089236f99469d0067b
#
_cell.length_a   1.000
_cell.length_b   1.000
_cell.length_c   1.000
_cell.angle_alpha   90.00
_cell.angle_beta   90.00
_cell.angle_gamma   90.00
#
_symmetry.space_group_name_H-M   'P 1'
#
loop_
_entity.id
_entity.type
_entity.pdbx_description
1 polymer ?
#
loop_
_entity_poly.entity_id
_entity_poly.type
_entity_poly.pdbx_seq_one_letter_code
_entity_poly.pdbx_strand_id
1 'polypeptide(L)'
;MPGPKPPTVPLSEEERHALHTMIRAHKTPHHLSFRAHVILLLAEGLTAPDVARRLGTTRPTVRRWRRHWLQRHGCPVPERLQDAPRPGAPATFSAGQWCQIIALACEPPEASGRPISHWTPRELAHEARTRGIVETISARHVGRFLKSGRSQTAQESLLAQCRT
;
A
#
# COMPACT_ATOMS: atom_id res chain seq x y z
N MET A 1 19.42 16.14 37.67
CA MET A 1 17.94 16.26 37.68
C MET A 1 17.33 15.17 36.80
N PRO A 2 16.49 14.21 37.30
CA PRO A 2 15.77 13.31 36.44
C PRO A 2 14.77 14.14 35.63
N GLY A 3 14.81 13.97 34.31
CA GLY A 3 13.86 14.65 33.40
C GLY A 3 12.40 14.25 33.67
N PRO A 4 11.42 15.03 33.14
CA PRO A 4 10.01 14.74 33.35
C PRO A 4 9.66 13.33 32.91
N LYS A 5 8.89 12.61 33.73
CA LYS A 5 8.44 11.25 33.41
C LYS A 5 7.71 11.27 32.06
N PRO A 6 8.04 10.36 31.13
CA PRO A 6 7.37 10.30 29.85
C PRO A 6 5.87 10.03 30.10
N PRO A 7 4.96 10.69 29.38
CA PRO A 7 3.54 10.44 29.53
C PRO A 7 3.22 8.97 29.26
N THR A 8 2.54 8.34 30.19
CA THR A 8 2.03 6.95 30.04
C THR A 8 1.02 6.86 28.89
N VAL A 9 0.93 5.71 28.28
CA VAL A 9 -0.11 5.42 27.26
C VAL A 9 -1.36 4.97 28.01
N PRO A 10 -2.45 5.77 28.03
CA PRO A 10 -3.70 5.32 28.64
C PRO A 10 -4.28 4.18 27.80
N LEU A 11 -4.69 3.10 28.46
CA LEU A 11 -5.40 1.96 27.86
C LEU A 11 -6.66 1.67 28.66
N SER A 12 -7.77 1.44 27.96
CA SER A 12 -8.94 0.83 28.59
C SER A 12 -8.69 -0.66 28.85
N GLU A 13 -9.49 -1.27 29.72
CA GLU A 13 -9.40 -2.72 29.98
C GLU A 13 -9.70 -3.54 28.72
N GLU A 14 -10.62 -3.08 27.89
CA GLU A 14 -10.93 -3.71 26.59
C GLU A 14 -9.75 -3.66 25.64
N GLU A 15 -9.08 -2.51 25.51
CA GLU A 15 -7.87 -2.34 24.70
C GLU A 15 -6.74 -3.23 25.21
N ARG A 16 -6.55 -3.28 26.53
CA ARG A 16 -5.54 -4.14 27.17
C ARG A 16 -5.82 -5.61 26.87
N HIS A 17 -7.07 -6.06 27.03
CA HIS A 17 -7.47 -7.43 26.72
C HIS A 17 -7.25 -7.78 25.24
N ALA A 18 -7.65 -6.89 24.33
CA ALA A 18 -7.45 -7.07 22.89
C ALA A 18 -5.97 -7.19 22.52
N LEU A 19 -5.09 -6.34 23.08
CA LEU A 19 -3.65 -6.40 22.87
C LEU A 19 -3.06 -7.73 23.38
N HIS A 20 -3.45 -8.19 24.57
CA HIS A 20 -3.02 -9.49 25.08
C HIS A 20 -3.49 -10.66 24.24
N THR A 21 -4.73 -10.62 23.76
CA THR A 21 -5.27 -11.64 22.85
C THR A 21 -4.48 -11.71 21.55
N MET A 22 -4.13 -10.55 20.96
CA MET A 22 -3.30 -10.50 19.74
C MET A 22 -1.91 -11.08 19.94
N ILE A 23 -1.30 -10.86 21.11
CA ILE A 23 0.03 -11.41 21.43
C ILE A 23 0.01 -12.93 21.56
N ARG A 24 -1.06 -13.48 22.16
CA ARG A 24 -1.19 -14.93 22.41
C ARG A 24 -1.63 -15.71 21.17
N ALA A 25 -2.29 -15.05 20.20
CA ALA A 25 -2.84 -15.70 19.04
C ALA A 25 -1.76 -16.07 18.03
N HIS A 26 -1.58 -17.35 17.74
CA HIS A 26 -0.62 -17.86 16.73
C HIS A 26 -0.83 -17.31 15.32
N LYS A 27 -2.05 -16.88 14.98
CA LYS A 27 -2.39 -16.32 13.66
C LYS A 27 -2.05 -14.84 13.53
N THR A 28 -1.68 -14.17 14.63
CA THR A 28 -1.32 -12.75 14.58
C THR A 28 0.05 -12.58 13.90
N PRO A 29 0.16 -11.78 12.85
CA PRO A 29 1.44 -11.47 12.22
C PRO A 29 2.46 -10.93 13.24
N HIS A 30 3.69 -11.41 13.19
CA HIS A 30 4.75 -11.04 14.14
C HIS A 30 4.89 -9.52 14.34
N HIS A 31 4.80 -8.75 13.27
CA HIS A 31 4.91 -7.29 13.36
C HIS A 31 3.78 -6.64 14.16
N LEU A 32 2.56 -7.17 14.13
CA LEU A 32 1.44 -6.67 14.93
C LEU A 32 1.58 -7.09 16.40
N SER A 33 1.99 -8.34 16.66
CA SER A 33 2.30 -8.81 18.00
C SER A 33 3.41 -7.99 18.66
N PHE A 34 4.48 -7.70 17.92
CA PHE A 34 5.56 -6.82 18.37
C PHE A 34 5.07 -5.42 18.75
N ARG A 35 4.22 -4.82 17.90
CA ARG A 35 3.64 -3.48 18.15
C ARG A 35 2.72 -3.49 19.36
N ALA A 36 1.93 -4.55 19.54
CA ALA A 36 1.09 -4.73 20.73
C ALA A 36 1.95 -4.79 22.02
N HIS A 37 3.06 -5.52 22.01
CA HIS A 37 4.02 -5.53 23.13
C HIS A 37 4.58 -4.13 23.44
N VAL A 38 4.95 -3.36 22.41
CA VAL A 38 5.43 -1.98 22.60
C VAL A 38 4.40 -1.14 23.36
N ILE A 39 3.13 -1.21 22.96
CA ILE A 39 2.05 -0.41 23.57
C ILE A 39 1.77 -0.85 25.01
N LEU A 40 1.72 -2.16 25.29
CA LEU A 40 1.52 -2.68 26.65
C LEU A 40 2.63 -2.26 27.60
N LEU A 41 3.89 -2.41 27.21
CA LEU A 41 5.03 -2.01 28.05
C LEU A 41 5.05 -0.50 28.34
N LEU A 42 4.65 0.32 27.37
CA LEU A 42 4.50 1.76 27.56
C LEU A 42 3.34 2.10 28.52
N ALA A 43 2.25 1.33 28.48
CA ALA A 43 1.11 1.48 29.38
C ALA A 43 1.44 1.04 30.82
N GLU A 44 2.35 0.08 30.98
CA GLU A 44 2.94 -0.33 32.27
C GLU A 44 3.87 0.74 32.88
N GLY A 45 4.12 1.83 32.15
CA GLY A 45 4.96 2.92 32.61
C GLY A 45 6.45 2.82 32.27
N LEU A 46 6.85 1.82 31.45
CA LEU A 46 8.23 1.72 31.02
C LEU A 46 8.61 2.89 30.09
N THR A 47 9.85 3.34 30.22
CA THR A 47 10.36 4.38 29.32
C THR A 47 10.68 3.85 27.94
N ALA A 48 10.66 4.70 26.91
CA ALA A 48 11.00 4.28 25.55
C ALA A 48 12.38 3.61 25.39
N PRO A 49 13.44 4.05 26.13
CA PRO A 49 14.72 3.33 26.18
C PRO A 49 14.60 1.90 26.75
N ASP A 50 13.81 1.72 27.82
CA ASP A 50 13.65 0.42 28.47
C ASP A 50 12.86 -0.55 27.61
N VAL A 51 11.78 -0.09 26.98
CA VAL A 51 11.02 -0.87 26.00
C VAL A 51 11.91 -1.24 24.82
N ALA A 52 12.71 -0.31 24.31
CA ALA A 52 13.63 -0.59 23.20
C ALA A 52 14.64 -1.67 23.54
N ARG A 53 15.23 -1.63 24.75
CA ARG A 53 16.16 -2.64 25.28
C ARG A 53 15.47 -4.00 25.43
N ARG A 54 14.30 -4.02 26.05
CA ARG A 54 13.55 -5.25 26.32
C ARG A 54 13.09 -5.99 25.06
N LEU A 55 12.71 -5.24 24.01
CA LEU A 55 12.23 -5.81 22.75
C LEU A 55 13.28 -5.88 21.64
N GLY A 56 14.55 -5.58 21.92
CA GLY A 56 15.62 -5.62 20.90
C GLY A 56 15.39 -4.63 19.73
N THR A 57 14.86 -3.45 20.01
CA THR A 57 14.54 -2.45 18.99
C THR A 57 15.16 -1.09 19.30
N THR A 58 14.81 -0.06 18.53
CA THR A 58 15.37 1.29 18.70
C THR A 58 14.35 2.24 19.38
N ARG A 59 14.87 3.23 20.12
CA ARG A 59 14.05 4.29 20.74
C ARG A 59 13.16 5.03 19.72
N PRO A 60 13.63 5.39 18.52
CA PRO A 60 12.78 6.00 17.50
C PRO A 60 11.59 5.12 17.11
N THR A 61 11.80 3.81 16.98
CA THR A 61 10.72 2.85 16.67
C THR A 61 9.64 2.85 17.76
N VAL A 62 10.04 2.79 19.02
CA VAL A 62 9.11 2.83 20.16
C VAL A 62 8.34 4.16 20.18
N ARG A 63 9.03 5.30 20.02
CA ARG A 63 8.40 6.63 19.98
C ARG A 63 7.43 6.77 18.79
N ARG A 64 7.77 6.21 17.63
CA ARG A 64 6.92 6.19 16.44
C ARG A 64 5.62 5.45 16.74
N TRP A 65 5.67 4.23 17.30
CA TRP A 65 4.49 3.42 17.59
C TRP A 65 3.63 4.03 18.70
N ARG A 66 4.23 4.65 19.71
CA ARG A 66 3.51 5.41 20.71
C ARG A 66 2.71 6.56 20.08
N ARG A 67 3.37 7.37 19.23
CA ARG A 67 2.71 8.48 18.54
C ARG A 67 1.57 7.97 17.66
N HIS A 68 1.82 6.95 16.89
CA HIS A 68 0.85 6.32 16.00
C HIS A 68 -0.37 5.79 16.75
N TRP A 69 -0.16 5.17 17.90
CA TRP A 69 -1.23 4.71 18.78
C TRP A 69 -2.09 5.85 19.31
N LEU A 70 -1.48 6.92 19.79
CA LEU A 70 -2.18 8.08 20.33
C LEU A 70 -2.96 8.87 19.27
N GLN A 71 -2.40 8.98 18.04
CA GLN A 71 -3.06 9.70 16.95
C GLN A 71 -4.31 8.99 16.41
N ARG A 72 -4.41 7.68 16.60
CA ARG A 72 -5.55 6.87 16.13
C ARG A 72 -6.50 6.49 17.26
N HIS A 73 -6.64 7.35 18.26
CA HIS A 73 -7.61 7.15 19.31
C HIS A 73 -9.03 7.04 18.72
N GLY A 74 -9.79 6.03 19.16
CA GLY A 74 -11.13 5.75 18.63
C GLY A 74 -11.21 4.75 17.46
N CYS A 75 -10.07 4.38 16.85
CA CYS A 75 -10.05 3.25 15.90
C CYS A 75 -9.94 1.91 16.63
N PRO A 76 -10.43 0.81 16.03
CA PRO A 76 -10.24 -0.55 16.56
C PRO A 76 -8.77 -0.88 16.77
N VAL A 77 -8.45 -1.64 17.83
CA VAL A 77 -7.06 -2.01 18.21
C VAL A 77 -6.24 -2.57 17.05
N PRO A 78 -6.76 -3.51 16.22
CA PRO A 78 -5.99 -4.04 15.10
C PRO A 78 -5.60 -2.98 14.07
N GLU A 79 -6.48 -2.01 13.79
CA GLU A 79 -6.22 -0.93 12.83
C GLU A 79 -5.20 0.07 13.36
N ARG A 80 -5.20 0.34 14.68
CA ARG A 80 -4.22 1.21 15.34
C ARG A 80 -2.81 0.65 15.29
N LEU A 81 -2.66 -0.65 15.06
CA LEU A 81 -1.36 -1.32 14.95
C LEU A 81 -0.91 -1.52 13.50
N GLN A 82 -1.76 -1.21 12.51
CA GLN A 82 -1.38 -1.31 11.10
C GLN A 82 -0.56 -0.09 10.65
N ASP A 83 0.30 -0.29 9.64
CA ASP A 83 0.96 0.83 8.99
C ASP A 83 -0.07 1.69 8.23
N ALA A 84 0.17 2.99 8.20
CA ALA A 84 -0.60 3.86 7.32
C ALA A 84 -0.39 3.44 5.85
N PRO A 85 -1.42 3.52 5.01
CA PRO A 85 -1.25 3.31 3.58
C PRO A 85 -0.12 4.19 3.06
N ARG A 86 0.85 3.58 2.40
CA ARG A 86 1.93 4.34 1.76
C ARG A 86 1.45 4.71 0.36
N PRO A 87 1.48 6.00 -0.02
CA PRO A 87 1.27 6.34 -1.41
C PRO A 87 2.32 5.61 -2.23
N GLY A 88 1.88 4.78 -3.16
CA GLY A 88 2.77 4.12 -4.11
C GLY A 88 3.49 5.14 -4.99
N ALA A 89 4.34 4.66 -5.88
CA ALA A 89 4.89 5.52 -6.92
C ALA A 89 3.73 6.16 -7.71
N PRO A 90 3.81 7.45 -8.05
CA PRO A 90 2.79 8.10 -8.87
C PRO A 90 2.60 7.33 -10.18
N ALA A 91 1.36 7.31 -10.66
CA ALA A 91 1.05 6.66 -11.92
C ALA A 91 1.85 7.32 -13.05
N THR A 92 2.64 6.51 -13.77
CA THR A 92 3.47 6.99 -14.89
C THR A 92 2.61 7.43 -16.09
N PHE A 93 1.41 6.87 -16.21
CA PHE A 93 0.48 7.13 -17.31
C PHE A 93 -0.88 7.52 -16.76
N SER A 94 -1.54 8.46 -17.43
CA SER A 94 -2.91 8.86 -17.08
C SER A 94 -3.94 7.78 -17.48
N ALA A 95 -5.13 7.83 -16.86
CA ALA A 95 -6.23 6.95 -17.23
C ALA A 95 -6.61 7.11 -18.72
N GLY A 96 -6.61 8.33 -19.24
CA GLY A 96 -6.87 8.60 -20.65
C GLY A 96 -5.86 7.95 -21.60
N GLN A 97 -4.56 8.00 -21.27
CA GLN A 97 -3.53 7.32 -22.06
C GLN A 97 -3.74 5.80 -22.07
N TRP A 98 -4.14 5.23 -20.93
CA TRP A 98 -4.46 3.80 -20.86
C TRP A 98 -5.67 3.43 -21.69
N CYS A 99 -6.75 4.24 -21.67
CA CYS A 99 -7.91 4.02 -22.51
C CYS A 99 -7.56 4.03 -24.01
N GLN A 100 -6.72 4.96 -24.43
CA GLN A 100 -6.24 5.02 -25.82
C GLN A 100 -5.39 3.81 -26.21
N ILE A 101 -4.54 3.31 -25.31
CA ILE A 101 -3.75 2.10 -25.56
C ILE A 101 -4.65 0.86 -25.64
N ILE A 102 -5.72 0.79 -24.82
CA ILE A 102 -6.70 -0.30 -24.91
C ILE A 102 -7.49 -0.23 -26.22
N ALA A 103 -7.96 0.95 -26.60
CA ALA A 103 -8.66 1.15 -27.88
C ALA A 103 -7.78 0.71 -29.03
N LEU A 104 -6.52 1.14 -29.06
CA LEU A 104 -5.52 0.70 -30.05
C LEU A 104 -5.33 -0.82 -30.07
N ALA A 105 -5.30 -1.48 -28.90
CA ALA A 105 -5.18 -2.93 -28.81
C ALA A 105 -6.41 -3.68 -29.37
N CYS A 106 -7.56 -3.04 -29.43
CA CYS A 106 -8.80 -3.55 -30.01
C CYS A 106 -8.91 -3.30 -31.52
N GLU A 107 -8.11 -2.39 -32.08
CA GLU A 107 -8.06 -2.12 -33.51
C GLU A 107 -7.29 -3.26 -34.23
N PRO A 108 -7.69 -3.66 -35.46
CA PRO A 108 -6.89 -4.57 -36.26
C PRO A 108 -5.56 -3.90 -36.64
N PRO A 109 -4.40 -4.61 -36.51
CA PRO A 109 -3.09 -4.03 -36.82
C PRO A 109 -2.95 -3.52 -38.27
N GLU A 110 -3.70 -4.11 -39.20
CA GLU A 110 -3.78 -3.69 -40.60
C GLU A 110 -4.24 -2.24 -40.76
N ALA A 111 -5.15 -1.76 -39.90
CA ALA A 111 -5.59 -0.38 -39.88
C ALA A 111 -4.46 0.62 -39.60
N SER A 112 -3.36 0.17 -38.99
CA SER A 112 -2.13 0.94 -38.74
C SER A 112 -1.05 0.67 -39.80
N GLY A 113 -1.41 0.00 -40.91
CA GLY A 113 -0.44 -0.34 -41.97
C GLY A 113 0.58 -1.41 -41.57
N ARG A 114 0.29 -2.22 -40.55
CA ARG A 114 1.19 -3.27 -40.07
C ARG A 114 0.78 -4.63 -40.60
N PRO A 115 1.70 -5.37 -41.26
CA PRO A 115 1.40 -6.68 -41.83
C PRO A 115 1.48 -7.79 -40.76
N ILE A 116 0.69 -7.66 -39.69
CA ILE A 116 0.63 -8.62 -38.57
C ILE A 116 -0.83 -8.93 -38.26
N SER A 117 -1.11 -10.17 -37.86
CA SER A 117 -2.48 -10.64 -37.58
C SER A 117 -2.98 -10.23 -36.19
N HIS A 118 -2.10 -9.91 -35.26
CA HIS A 118 -2.44 -9.52 -33.89
C HIS A 118 -1.37 -8.66 -33.27
N TRP A 119 -1.77 -7.80 -32.31
CA TRP A 119 -0.85 -6.96 -31.56
C TRP A 119 0.00 -7.77 -30.59
N THR A 120 1.33 -7.64 -30.70
CA THR A 120 2.23 -8.01 -29.62
C THR A 120 2.43 -6.81 -28.69
N PRO A 121 2.78 -7.01 -27.40
CA PRO A 121 3.10 -5.89 -26.50
C PRO A 121 4.20 -4.96 -27.03
N ARG A 122 5.13 -5.48 -27.83
CA ARG A 122 6.21 -4.71 -28.47
C ARG A 122 5.68 -3.81 -29.57
N GLU A 123 4.85 -4.35 -30.45
CA GLU A 123 4.22 -3.62 -31.53
C GLU A 123 3.28 -2.54 -30.99
N LEU A 124 2.48 -2.90 -29.99
CA LEU A 124 1.56 -1.95 -29.35
C LEU A 124 2.30 -0.81 -28.66
N ALA A 125 3.42 -1.09 -27.97
CA ALA A 125 4.25 -0.05 -27.38
C ALA A 125 4.89 0.87 -28.44
N HIS A 126 5.25 0.33 -29.59
CA HIS A 126 5.79 1.13 -30.70
C HIS A 126 4.69 2.02 -31.29
N GLU A 127 3.52 1.46 -31.58
CA GLU A 127 2.42 2.20 -32.19
C GLU A 127 1.86 3.28 -31.25
N ALA A 128 1.74 3.01 -29.93
CA ALA A 128 1.34 4.00 -28.94
C ALA A 128 2.28 5.22 -28.91
N ARG A 129 3.57 5.02 -29.13
CA ARG A 129 4.54 6.13 -29.28
C ARG A 129 4.41 6.84 -30.61
N THR A 130 4.26 6.11 -31.70
CA THR A 130 4.08 6.69 -33.05
C THR A 130 2.86 7.59 -33.15
N ARG A 131 1.75 7.17 -32.49
CA ARG A 131 0.52 7.98 -32.42
C ARG A 131 0.58 9.10 -31.37
N GLY A 132 1.68 9.27 -30.65
CA GLY A 132 1.84 10.30 -29.63
C GLY A 132 0.97 10.13 -28.39
N ILE A 133 0.40 8.92 -28.16
CA ILE A 133 -0.41 8.64 -26.96
C ILE A 133 0.47 8.74 -25.71
N VAL A 134 1.73 8.30 -25.83
CA VAL A 134 2.75 8.36 -24.77
C VAL A 134 4.10 8.68 -25.37
N GLU A 135 4.95 9.39 -24.65
CA GLU A 135 6.33 9.65 -25.09
C GLU A 135 7.17 8.38 -25.07
N THR A 136 7.08 7.64 -23.97
CA THR A 136 7.83 6.42 -23.76
C THR A 136 7.00 5.37 -23.03
N ILE A 137 7.05 4.12 -23.51
CA ILE A 137 6.46 2.98 -22.82
C ILE A 137 7.23 1.72 -23.20
N SER A 138 7.49 0.85 -22.24
CA SER A 138 8.14 -0.44 -22.50
C SER A 138 7.11 -1.52 -22.86
N ALA A 139 7.50 -2.46 -23.75
CA ALA A 139 6.68 -3.62 -24.08
C ALA A 139 6.25 -4.42 -22.84
N ARG A 140 7.17 -4.56 -21.86
CA ARG A 140 6.88 -5.22 -20.58
C ARG A 140 5.75 -4.51 -19.80
N HIS A 141 5.72 -3.19 -19.81
CA HIS A 141 4.69 -2.40 -19.13
C HIS A 141 3.33 -2.59 -19.80
N VAL A 142 3.28 -2.51 -21.13
CA VAL A 142 2.08 -2.82 -21.93
C VAL A 142 1.58 -4.24 -21.64
N GLY A 143 2.45 -5.24 -21.71
CA GLY A 143 2.07 -6.63 -21.45
C GLY A 143 1.54 -6.87 -20.05
N ARG A 144 2.17 -6.26 -19.04
CA ARG A 144 1.68 -6.33 -17.64
C ARG A 144 0.30 -5.68 -17.48
N PHE A 145 0.10 -4.53 -18.11
CA PHE A 145 -1.16 -3.81 -18.06
C PHE A 145 -2.30 -4.58 -18.75
N LEU A 146 -2.08 -5.08 -19.97
CA LEU A 146 -3.08 -5.89 -20.68
C LEU A 146 -3.42 -7.18 -19.90
N LYS A 147 -2.46 -7.75 -19.19
CA LYS A 147 -2.70 -8.90 -18.32
C LYS A 147 -3.53 -8.55 -17.08
N SER A 148 -3.28 -7.41 -16.45
CA SER A 148 -4.05 -6.94 -15.29
C SER A 148 -5.47 -6.50 -15.68
N GLY A 149 -5.65 -5.89 -16.84
CA GLY A 149 -6.95 -5.48 -17.39
C GLY A 149 -7.87 -6.64 -17.81
N ARG A 150 -7.36 -7.86 -17.84
CA ARG A 150 -8.21 -9.07 -18.07
C ARG A 150 -9.01 -9.51 -16.84
N SER A 151 -8.77 -8.98 -15.66
CA SER A 151 -9.67 -9.21 -14.53
C SER A 151 -10.90 -8.29 -14.71
N GLN A 152 -12.10 -8.87 -14.73
CA GLN A 152 -13.37 -8.20 -15.03
C GLN A 152 -13.61 -6.91 -14.23
N THR A 153 -13.18 -6.85 -12.98
CA THR A 153 -13.30 -5.67 -12.11
C THR A 153 -12.45 -4.48 -12.56
N ALA A 154 -11.30 -4.71 -13.19
CA ALA A 154 -10.45 -3.64 -13.71
C ALA A 154 -10.97 -3.06 -15.04
N GLN A 155 -11.61 -3.90 -15.88
CA GLN A 155 -12.25 -3.46 -17.12
C GLN A 155 -13.44 -2.56 -16.86
N GLU A 156 -14.30 -2.91 -15.90
CA GLU A 156 -15.47 -2.10 -15.54
C GLU A 156 -15.08 -0.74 -14.97
N SER A 157 -14.06 -0.69 -14.13
CA SER A 157 -13.53 0.54 -13.55
C SER A 157 -12.90 1.47 -14.61
N LEU A 158 -12.16 0.90 -15.57
CA LEU A 158 -11.53 1.65 -16.66
C LEU A 158 -12.54 2.16 -17.68
N LEU A 159 -13.55 1.35 -18.03
CA LEU A 159 -14.63 1.74 -18.94
C LEU A 159 -15.52 2.83 -18.34
N ALA A 160 -15.74 2.82 -17.03
CA ALA A 160 -16.44 3.89 -16.33
C ALA A 160 -15.69 5.22 -16.38
N GLN A 161 -14.35 5.20 -16.29
CA GLN A 161 -13.49 6.40 -16.37
C GLN A 161 -13.32 6.93 -17.80
N CYS A 162 -13.51 6.09 -18.83
CA CYS A 162 -13.41 6.51 -20.23
C CYS A 162 -14.71 7.13 -20.78
N ARG A 163 -15.82 7.11 -20.02
CA ARG A 163 -17.13 7.65 -20.43
C ARG A 163 -17.39 9.08 -19.93
N THR A 164 -16.47 9.66 -19.17
CA THR A 164 -16.48 11.06 -18.73
C THR A 164 -15.51 11.89 -19.52
#